data_c68a40da6dcb59f6aa2bc807fe562e64
#
_entry.id   c68a40da6dcb59f6aa2bc807fe562e64
#
_cell.length_a   1.000
_cell.length_b   1.000
_cell.length_c   1.000
_cell.angle_alpha   90.00
_cell.angle_beta   90.00
_cell.angle_gamma   90.00
#
_symmetry.space_group_name_H-M   'P 1'
#
loop_
_entity.id
_entity.type
_entity.pdbx_description
1 polymer ?
#
loop_
_entity_poly.entity_id
_entity_poly.type
_entity_poly.pdbx_seq_one_letter_code
_entity_poly.pdbx_strand_id
1 'polypeptide(L)'
;MIQPYSEKLRKILTIFLCFWVAFFEGFDLQAPGIAAKGIAASFALDQVQMGYVFSLGVFGMLFGAFFGGCIADYLGQKKVLMLSVAIFGVFMSLTAIAPSIEVLYAARFLTGLGLGAAMPTMISVVEDEATEANRGSSIA
;
A
#
# COMPACT_ATOMS: atom_id res chain seq x y z
N MET A 1 -26.14 -13.93 -22.07
CA MET A 1 -25.67 -15.13 -21.32
C MET A 1 -24.16 -15.02 -21.25
N ILE A 2 -23.64 -14.16 -20.34
CA ILE A 2 -22.20 -13.87 -20.23
C ILE A 2 -21.68 -14.68 -19.03
N GLN A 3 -20.86 -15.59 -19.34
CA GLN A 3 -20.08 -16.62 -18.67
C GLN A 3 -19.86 -16.42 -17.15
N PRO A 4 -20.41 -17.29 -16.29
CA PRO A 4 -20.12 -17.34 -14.85
C PRO A 4 -18.63 -17.65 -14.55
N TYR A 5 -17.90 -18.14 -15.55
CA TYR A 5 -16.47 -18.45 -15.47
C TYR A 5 -15.60 -17.19 -15.39
N SER A 6 -15.98 -16.10 -16.07
CA SER A 6 -15.21 -14.87 -16.06
C SER A 6 -15.31 -14.12 -14.73
N GLU A 7 -16.44 -14.21 -14.03
CA GLU A 7 -16.62 -13.58 -12.72
C GLU A 7 -15.82 -14.29 -11.62
N LYS A 8 -15.84 -15.62 -11.61
CA LYS A 8 -15.01 -16.39 -10.67
C LYS A 8 -13.52 -16.12 -10.86
N LEU A 9 -13.06 -16.05 -12.09
CA LEU A 9 -11.66 -15.76 -12.39
C LEU A 9 -11.28 -14.34 -11.95
N ARG A 10 -12.15 -13.36 -12.20
CA ARG A 10 -11.94 -11.97 -11.75
C ARG A 10 -11.83 -11.87 -10.23
N LYS A 11 -12.72 -12.53 -9.49
CA LYS A 11 -12.69 -12.59 -8.02
C LYS A 11 -11.40 -13.21 -7.49
N ILE A 12 -10.99 -14.35 -8.03
CA ILE A 12 -9.76 -15.02 -7.64
C ILE A 12 -8.55 -14.10 -7.89
N LEU A 13 -8.51 -13.45 -9.06
CA LEU A 13 -7.44 -12.51 -9.38
C LEU A 13 -7.42 -11.29 -8.45
N THR A 14 -8.59 -10.74 -8.11
CA THR A 14 -8.68 -9.61 -7.17
C THR A 14 -8.14 -9.99 -5.79
N ILE A 15 -8.60 -11.13 -5.24
CA ILE A 15 -8.13 -11.61 -3.94
C ILE A 15 -6.63 -11.92 -3.97
N PHE A 16 -6.15 -12.55 -5.04
CA PHE A 16 -4.73 -12.86 -5.21
C PHE A 16 -3.87 -11.59 -5.28
N LEU A 17 -4.32 -10.56 -6.00
CA LEU A 17 -3.63 -9.27 -6.07
C LEU A 17 -3.64 -8.56 -4.71
N CYS A 18 -4.77 -8.56 -3.99
CA CYS A 18 -4.86 -8.01 -2.65
C CYS A 18 -3.90 -8.73 -1.67
N PHE A 19 -3.77 -10.05 -1.78
CA PHE A 19 -2.80 -10.81 -0.99
C PHE A 19 -1.36 -10.35 -1.25
N TRP A 20 -0.98 -10.14 -2.52
CA TRP A 20 0.35 -9.64 -2.86
C TRP A 20 0.58 -8.21 -2.37
N VAL A 21 -0.42 -7.35 -2.43
CA VAL A 21 -0.34 -5.98 -1.86
C VAL A 21 -0.07 -6.07 -0.36
N ALA A 22 -0.84 -6.86 0.39
CA ALA A 22 -0.64 -7.05 1.83
C ALA A 22 0.73 -7.66 2.16
N PHE A 23 1.21 -8.59 1.33
CA PHE A 23 2.54 -9.18 1.49
C PHE A 23 3.66 -8.14 1.35
N PHE A 24 3.62 -7.33 0.28
CA PHE A 24 4.61 -6.26 0.07
C PHE A 24 4.52 -5.16 1.13
N GLU A 25 3.31 -4.87 1.61
CA GLU A 25 3.08 -3.96 2.72
C GLU A 25 3.78 -4.43 4.01
N GLY A 26 3.55 -5.69 4.39
CA GLY A 26 4.24 -6.29 5.54
C GLY A 26 5.76 -6.30 5.37
N PHE A 27 6.24 -6.52 4.15
CA PHE A 27 7.66 -6.46 3.84
C PHE A 27 8.22 -5.04 4.01
N ASP A 28 7.54 -4.00 3.50
CA ASP A 28 8.01 -2.60 3.64
C ASP A 28 8.05 -2.13 5.09
N LEU A 29 7.14 -2.60 5.94
CA LEU A 29 7.19 -2.29 7.38
C LEU A 29 8.46 -2.83 8.06
N GLN A 30 8.98 -3.95 7.60
CA GLN A 30 10.17 -4.60 8.19
C GLN A 30 11.47 -4.20 7.49
N ALA A 31 11.42 -3.90 6.19
CA ALA A 31 12.60 -3.62 5.37
C ALA A 31 13.49 -2.50 5.92
N PRO A 32 12.97 -1.35 6.39
CA PRO A 32 13.80 -0.30 6.98
C PRO A 32 14.56 -0.75 8.22
N GLY A 33 13.94 -1.60 9.06
CA GLY A 33 14.61 -2.16 10.24
C GLY A 33 15.80 -3.04 9.87
N ILE A 34 15.64 -3.88 8.86
CA ILE A 34 16.71 -4.75 8.34
C ILE A 34 17.79 -3.91 7.66
N ALA A 35 17.42 -2.92 6.86
CA ALA A 35 18.32 -2.05 6.12
C ALA A 35 18.94 -0.93 6.98
N ALA A 36 18.51 -0.75 8.24
CA ALA A 36 18.85 0.39 9.09
C ALA A 36 20.36 0.66 9.17
N LYS A 37 21.16 -0.37 9.38
CA LYS A 37 22.64 -0.25 9.45
C LYS A 37 23.24 0.22 8.13
N GLY A 38 22.74 -0.31 7.00
CA GLY A 38 23.20 0.08 5.67
C GLY A 38 22.81 1.51 5.34
N ILE A 39 21.59 1.92 5.62
CA ILE A 39 21.10 3.29 5.42
C ILE A 39 21.90 4.27 6.27
N ALA A 40 22.09 3.97 7.56
CA ALA A 40 22.86 4.81 8.48
C ALA A 40 24.31 4.97 8.01
N ALA A 41 24.94 3.90 7.54
CA ALA A 41 26.32 3.94 7.02
C ALA A 41 26.42 4.73 5.70
N SER A 42 25.46 4.56 4.78
CA SER A 42 25.49 5.20 3.45
C SER A 42 25.32 6.72 3.52
N PHE A 43 24.52 7.21 4.48
CA PHE A 43 24.24 8.63 4.65
C PHE A 43 24.88 9.24 5.90
N ALA A 44 25.74 8.48 6.62
CA ALA A 44 26.38 8.90 7.88
C ALA A 44 25.36 9.42 8.91
N LEU A 45 24.20 8.73 9.04
CA LEU A 45 23.09 9.16 9.89
C LEU A 45 23.37 8.84 11.35
N ASP A 46 22.99 9.76 12.23
CA ASP A 46 22.89 9.51 13.65
C ASP A 46 21.57 8.79 14.00
N GLN A 47 21.40 8.41 15.27
CA GLN A 47 20.20 7.70 15.74
C GLN A 47 18.92 8.52 15.61
N VAL A 48 19.01 9.84 15.73
CA VAL A 48 17.86 10.76 15.62
C VAL A 48 17.42 10.86 14.17
N GLN A 49 18.35 11.05 13.26
CA GLN A 49 18.09 11.10 11.82
C GLN A 49 17.50 9.78 11.31
N MET A 50 17.99 8.66 11.82
CA MET A 50 17.42 7.34 11.52
C MET A 50 15.99 7.21 12.06
N GLY A 51 15.72 7.79 13.23
CA GLY A 51 14.36 7.91 13.78
C GLY A 51 13.42 8.66 12.82
N TYR A 52 13.88 9.72 12.17
CA TYR A 52 13.07 10.43 11.16
C TYR A 52 12.76 9.57 9.93
N VAL A 53 13.69 8.73 9.47
CA VAL A 53 13.45 7.80 8.35
C VAL A 53 12.25 6.89 8.64
N PHE A 54 12.16 6.35 9.87
CA PHE A 54 11.05 5.49 10.28
C PHE A 54 9.77 6.29 10.51
N SER A 55 9.86 7.38 11.28
CA SER A 55 8.70 8.17 11.68
C SER A 55 7.98 8.78 10.48
N LEU A 56 8.70 9.26 9.47
CA LEU A 56 8.11 9.84 8.27
C LEU A 56 7.30 8.82 7.48
N GLY A 57 7.74 7.56 7.41
CA GLY A 57 6.96 6.48 6.79
C GLY A 57 5.64 6.24 7.53
N VAL A 58 5.68 6.11 8.86
CA VAL A 58 4.49 5.92 9.70
C VAL A 58 3.56 7.14 9.63
N PHE A 59 4.14 8.35 9.62
CA PHE A 59 3.38 9.59 9.52
C PHE A 59 2.66 9.68 8.15
N GLY A 60 3.36 9.31 7.06
CA GLY A 60 2.75 9.17 5.75
C GLY A 60 1.58 8.18 5.73
N MET A 61 1.72 7.03 6.39
CA MET A 61 0.64 6.03 6.51
C MET A 61 -0.61 6.60 7.20
N LEU A 62 -0.44 7.39 8.25
CA LEU A 62 -1.55 8.02 8.97
C LEU A 62 -2.35 8.94 8.03
N PHE A 63 -1.65 9.81 7.30
CA PHE A 63 -2.29 10.70 6.31
C PHE A 63 -2.90 9.90 5.15
N GLY A 64 -2.20 8.89 4.65
CA GLY A 64 -2.68 8.00 3.61
C GLY A 64 -3.98 7.29 3.98
N ALA A 65 -4.06 6.74 5.17
CA ALA A 65 -5.27 6.07 5.65
C ALA A 65 -6.46 7.03 5.77
N PHE A 66 -6.23 8.23 6.32
CA PHE A 66 -7.27 9.23 6.48
C PHE A 66 -7.78 9.77 5.14
N PHE A 67 -6.89 10.26 4.30
CA PHE A 67 -7.28 10.85 3.00
C PHE A 67 -7.66 9.79 1.98
N GLY A 68 -7.02 8.62 2.01
CA GLY A 68 -7.30 7.51 1.10
C GLY A 68 -8.73 7.00 1.25
N GLY A 69 -9.23 6.84 2.47
CA GLY A 69 -10.62 6.48 2.74
C GLY A 69 -11.59 7.53 2.16
N CYS A 70 -11.38 8.82 2.50
CA CYS A 70 -12.22 9.89 1.98
C CYS A 70 -12.22 9.97 0.45
N ILE A 71 -11.08 9.80 -0.18
CA ILE A 71 -10.96 9.84 -1.66
C ILE A 71 -11.62 8.60 -2.28
N ALA A 72 -11.55 7.44 -1.62
CA ALA A 72 -12.16 6.20 -2.10
C ALA A 72 -13.68 6.29 -2.17
N ASP A 73 -14.31 7.06 -1.28
CA ASP A 73 -15.75 7.30 -1.30
C ASP A 73 -16.19 8.10 -2.54
N TYR A 74 -15.34 8.99 -3.06
CA TYR A 74 -15.63 9.82 -4.25
C TYR A 74 -15.17 9.18 -5.56
N LEU A 75 -13.99 8.62 -5.63
CA LEU A 75 -13.39 8.09 -6.85
C LEU A 75 -13.66 6.61 -7.07
N GLY A 76 -14.11 5.92 -6.03
CA GLY A 76 -14.29 4.48 -6.00
C GLY A 76 -13.02 3.72 -5.55
N GLN A 77 -13.23 2.70 -4.73
CA GLN A 77 -12.20 1.96 -3.99
C GLN A 77 -11.13 1.33 -4.91
N LYS A 78 -11.55 0.73 -6.04
CA LYS A 78 -10.61 0.06 -6.98
C LYS A 78 -9.63 1.05 -7.62
N LYS A 79 -10.06 2.27 -7.94
CA LYS A 79 -9.18 3.30 -8.52
C LYS A 79 -8.18 3.82 -7.50
N VAL A 80 -8.65 4.06 -6.27
CA VAL A 80 -7.78 4.53 -5.19
C VAL A 80 -6.78 3.45 -4.81
N LEU A 81 -7.18 2.18 -4.73
CA LEU A 81 -6.26 1.08 -4.50
C LEU A 81 -5.16 1.00 -5.56
N MET A 82 -5.53 1.09 -6.85
CA MET A 82 -4.53 1.07 -7.94
C MET A 82 -3.56 2.26 -7.85
N LEU A 83 -4.08 3.46 -7.56
CA LEU A 83 -3.24 4.66 -7.41
C LEU A 83 -2.32 4.54 -6.20
N SER A 84 -2.82 4.05 -5.08
CA SER A 84 -2.07 3.84 -3.84
C SER A 84 -0.92 2.85 -4.04
N VAL A 85 -1.18 1.73 -4.72
CA VAL A 85 -0.15 0.72 -5.04
C VAL A 85 0.89 1.29 -6.01
N ALA A 86 0.48 2.09 -6.99
CA ALA A 86 1.41 2.75 -7.90
C ALA A 86 2.31 3.75 -7.17
N ILE A 87 1.76 4.60 -6.31
CA ILE A 87 2.51 5.54 -5.46
C ILE A 87 3.49 4.77 -4.57
N PHE A 88 3.00 3.77 -3.85
CA PHE A 88 3.83 2.91 -3.00
C PHE A 88 5.00 2.30 -3.79
N GLY A 89 4.75 1.65 -4.93
CA GLY A 89 5.77 0.99 -5.73
C GLY A 89 6.83 1.94 -6.27
N VAL A 90 6.43 3.10 -6.79
CA VAL A 90 7.35 4.12 -7.31
C VAL A 90 8.23 4.69 -6.20
N PHE A 91 7.66 5.11 -5.07
CA PHE A 91 8.42 5.74 -4.00
C PHE A 91 9.22 4.74 -3.16
N MET A 92 8.78 3.49 -3.06
CA MET A 92 9.58 2.40 -2.50
C MET A 92 10.85 2.17 -3.36
N SER A 93 10.71 2.15 -4.68
CA SER A 93 11.85 2.04 -5.59
C SER A 93 12.78 3.25 -5.47
N LEU A 94 12.23 4.46 -5.35
CA LEU A 94 13.00 5.68 -5.13
C LEU A 94 13.77 5.65 -3.79
N THR A 95 13.18 5.06 -2.76
CA THR A 95 13.86 4.86 -1.47
C THR A 95 15.15 4.03 -1.62
N ALA A 96 15.13 3.01 -2.49
CA ALA A 96 16.29 2.13 -2.71
C ALA A 96 17.44 2.82 -3.43
N ILE A 97 17.17 3.85 -4.23
CA ILE A 97 18.15 4.57 -5.05
C ILE A 97 18.30 6.05 -4.65
N ALA A 98 17.82 6.42 -3.46
CA ALA A 98 17.81 7.81 -3.01
C ALA A 98 19.23 8.42 -3.04
N PRO A 99 19.45 9.53 -3.75
CA PRO A 99 20.76 10.16 -3.87
C PRO A 99 21.12 11.04 -2.68
N SER A 100 20.15 11.45 -1.88
CA SER A 100 20.32 12.28 -0.70
C SER A 100 19.33 11.92 0.41
N ILE A 101 19.62 12.39 1.63
CA ILE A 101 18.78 12.15 2.80
C ILE A 101 17.41 12.82 2.66
N GLU A 102 17.33 13.99 2.04
CA GLU A 102 16.07 14.71 1.80
C GLU A 102 15.16 13.92 0.87
N VAL A 103 15.74 13.35 -0.19
CA VAL A 103 15.00 12.48 -1.12
C VAL A 103 14.54 11.21 -0.41
N LEU A 104 15.39 10.64 0.46
CA LEU A 104 15.03 9.49 1.28
C LEU A 104 13.84 9.79 2.20
N TYR A 105 13.85 10.92 2.89
CA TYR A 105 12.76 11.35 3.76
C TYR A 105 11.44 11.55 2.99
N ALA A 106 11.51 12.27 1.87
CA ALA A 106 10.35 12.47 1.01
C ALA A 106 9.80 11.15 0.45
N ALA A 107 10.69 10.27 -0.03
CA ALA A 107 10.31 8.97 -0.53
C ALA A 107 9.64 8.11 0.57
N ARG A 108 10.15 8.12 1.79
CA ARG A 108 9.56 7.41 2.93
C ARG A 108 8.15 7.90 3.26
N PHE A 109 7.96 9.22 3.30
CA PHE A 109 6.66 9.81 3.56
C PHE A 109 5.64 9.43 2.47
N LEU A 110 6.03 9.53 1.18
CA LEU A 110 5.16 9.23 0.05
C LEU A 110 4.89 7.72 -0.11
N THR A 111 5.87 6.86 0.21
CA THR A 111 5.67 5.41 0.32
C THR A 111 4.62 5.11 1.38
N GLY A 112 4.77 5.69 2.57
CA GLY A 112 3.79 5.55 3.66
C GLY A 112 2.41 6.04 3.28
N LEU A 113 2.30 7.18 2.58
CA LEU A 113 1.02 7.72 2.12
C LEU A 113 0.29 6.76 1.16
N GLY A 114 1.02 6.17 0.21
CA GLY A 114 0.47 5.14 -0.67
C GLY A 114 0.01 3.89 0.11
N LEU A 115 0.85 3.43 1.02
CA LEU A 115 0.59 2.25 1.84
C LEU A 115 -0.64 2.44 2.74
N GLY A 116 -0.71 3.58 3.45
CA GLY A 116 -1.83 3.89 4.33
C GLY A 116 -3.17 4.00 3.60
N ALA A 117 -3.19 4.50 2.36
CA ALA A 117 -4.40 4.55 1.56
C ALA A 117 -4.79 3.15 0.99
N ALA A 118 -3.83 2.27 0.77
CA ALA A 118 -4.07 0.93 0.22
C ALA A 118 -4.83 0.02 1.21
N MET A 119 -4.51 0.08 2.51
CA MET A 119 -5.10 -0.81 3.53
C MET A 119 -6.63 -0.74 3.60
N PRO A 120 -7.26 0.41 3.92
CA PRO A 120 -8.71 0.47 4.03
C PRO A 120 -9.40 0.18 2.71
N THR A 121 -8.85 0.63 1.58
CA THR A 121 -9.42 0.39 0.26
C THR A 121 -9.34 -1.09 -0.16
N MET A 122 -8.28 -1.79 0.23
CA MET A 122 -8.12 -3.22 -0.02
C MET A 122 -9.17 -4.04 0.75
N ILE A 123 -9.38 -3.74 2.04
CA ILE A 123 -10.39 -4.41 2.86
C ILE A 123 -11.76 -4.25 2.25
N SER A 124 -12.14 -3.02 1.88
CA SER A 124 -13.43 -2.74 1.27
C SER A 124 -13.62 -3.44 -0.08
N VAL A 125 -12.57 -3.51 -0.92
CA VAL A 125 -12.63 -4.25 -2.20
C VAL A 125 -12.87 -5.74 -1.97
N VAL A 126 -12.21 -6.35 -0.97
CA VAL A 126 -12.41 -7.76 -0.63
C VAL A 126 -13.81 -8.02 -0.07
N GLU A 127 -14.33 -7.13 0.78
CA GLU A 127 -15.69 -7.21 1.33
C GLU A 127 -16.75 -7.11 0.24
N ASP A 128 -16.60 -6.20 -0.71
CA ASP A 128 -17.51 -6.07 -1.86
C ASP A 128 -17.56 -7.36 -2.68
N GLU A 129 -16.41 -7.94 -3.00
CA GLU A 129 -16.34 -9.19 -3.77
C GLU A 129 -16.92 -10.39 -2.96
N ALA A 130 -16.77 -10.41 -1.64
CA ALA A 130 -17.35 -11.44 -0.77
C ALA A 130 -18.87 -11.32 -0.67
N THR A 131 -19.39 -10.10 -0.56
CA THR A 131 -20.84 -9.83 -0.47
C THR A 131 -21.55 -10.19 -1.77
N GLU A 132 -20.97 -9.88 -2.93
CA GLU A 132 -21.49 -10.31 -4.24
C GLU A 132 -21.53 -11.85 -4.36
N ALA A 133 -20.56 -12.56 -3.79
CA ALA A 133 -20.55 -14.03 -3.80
C ALA A 133 -21.73 -14.62 -3.01
N ASN A 134 -22.04 -14.05 -1.85
CA ASN A 134 -23.16 -14.51 -1.02
C ASN A 134 -24.52 -14.22 -1.65
N ARG A 135 -24.69 -13.09 -2.33
CA ARG A 135 -25.92 -12.74 -3.07
C ARG A 135 -26.20 -13.71 -4.22
N GLY A 136 -25.16 -14.13 -4.95
CA GLY A 136 -25.31 -15.11 -6.03
C GLY A 136 -25.70 -16.50 -5.53
N SER A 137 -25.32 -16.89 -4.31
CA SER A 137 -25.69 -18.17 -3.70
C SER A 137 -27.10 -18.20 -3.11
N SER A 138 -27.67 -17.02 -2.80
CA SER A 138 -29.02 -16.93 -2.19
C SER A 138 -30.17 -16.90 -3.22
N ILE A 139 -29.86 -16.86 -4.53
CA ILE A 139 -30.83 -16.82 -5.63
C ILE A 139 -30.89 -18.18 -6.38
N ALA A 140 -30.06 -19.13 -6.03
CA ALA A 140 -30.05 -20.50 -6.58
C ALA A 140 -30.72 -21.48 -5.63
#